data_e31f7d3d01549aaf4aecfd114d5295b1
#
_entry.id   e31f7d3d01549aaf4aecfd114d5295b1
#
_cell.length_a   1.000
_cell.length_b   1.000
_cell.length_c   1.000
_cell.angle_alpha   90.00
_cell.angle_beta   90.00
_cell.angle_gamma   90.00
#
_symmetry.space_group_name_H-M   'P 1'
#
loop_
_entity.id
_entity.type
_entity.pdbx_description
1 polymer ?
#
loop_
_entity_poly.entity_id
_entity_poly.type
_entity_poly.pdbx_seq_one_letter_code
_entity_poly.pdbx_strand_id
1 'polypeptide(L)'
;ISTQDVYFTNGSEQKAKTVPKEISFKIPDAAKTENGIYMSMFVEAMGYAPDAYLLVDYANAVLSGDTSLNYTTEQGVSEVQQFGKYNVGVKVSVKDGQISDVVIEGSDFKGDSADENQVYFNKAAKGMKEKLVGLYRNDAEKLNGLDAVSGATASSNAIKEAAMNALGVTIEKEVIPDAPTETLKPGFYSIELKDRTDVVDHGLVGEEKKALGYIRVDASGKMYLTYQMVSGSDKEPLYVLGYNGWYKGNNISAENLTMDGVTYETESAEVPTIGQQNVVTNITVPLDGLRQTYVNNVYLYVEAMKKLDGVVSGVNFDKGKFNIDSTVTLYWDTLTALTDENEQALGFASLSDGVYKVTGNMQKPDGTVSMSDSAINHNIKLTVKNGVYYLTLDFNSLTIGSLKGYLSKLRYYDTGYKPDTQANPTGILKDVTIDDYQTYTDGVKLTDTLGTDYPNKVTIKVIPEALYDFSYNNKNISAGTVPLQVFVPIMEAITKGTGTQPVYLKLDLSTVTATTADDAAFNETEAKQANPNASAAPDSSAAPGTSLSPTDTAKPGASQTPGTSSSPIGTAKPGASTAPTDTTKPGTTTAPTDTAKPDNSEETDTPANPEPTNSPK
;
A
#
# COMPACT_ATOMS: atom_id res chain seq x y z
N ILE A 1 -16.09 -6.04 55.47
CA ILE A 1 -14.75 -6.41 54.96
C ILE A 1 -14.42 -7.76 55.57
N SER A 2 -14.19 -8.77 54.72
CA SER A 2 -13.51 -9.98 55.14
C SER A 2 -12.00 -9.82 54.97
N THR A 3 -11.22 -10.54 55.77
CA THR A 3 -9.76 -10.45 55.77
C THR A 3 -9.14 -11.82 55.58
N GLN A 4 -7.90 -11.84 55.13
CA GLN A 4 -7.07 -13.03 55.01
C GLN A 4 -5.65 -12.71 55.52
N ASP A 5 -4.98 -13.73 56.04
CA ASP A 5 -3.59 -13.64 56.39
C ASP A 5 -2.70 -14.01 55.19
N VAL A 6 -1.81 -13.11 54.85
CA VAL A 6 -0.79 -13.31 53.78
C VAL A 6 0.56 -13.41 54.45
N TYR A 7 1.29 -14.45 54.09
CA TYR A 7 2.63 -14.70 54.64
C TYR A 7 3.68 -14.22 53.64
N PHE A 8 4.62 -13.45 54.11
CA PHE A 8 5.75 -12.99 53.30
C PHE A 8 7.06 -13.18 54.04
N THR A 9 8.12 -13.38 53.31
CA THR A 9 9.48 -13.60 53.86
C THR A 9 10.21 -12.27 53.92
N ASN A 10 10.72 -11.91 55.10
CA ASN A 10 11.59 -10.78 55.30
C ASN A 10 12.94 -11.31 55.87
N GLY A 11 13.90 -11.49 55.02
CA GLY A 11 15.12 -12.21 55.37
C GLY A 11 14.87 -13.71 55.59
N SER A 12 15.19 -14.22 56.77
CA SER A 12 14.93 -15.63 57.17
C SER A 12 13.62 -15.80 57.97
N GLU A 13 12.88 -14.72 58.25
CA GLU A 13 11.65 -14.76 59.03
C GLU A 13 10.43 -14.75 58.12
N GLN A 14 9.49 -15.64 58.43
CA GLN A 14 8.16 -15.62 57.81
C GLN A 14 7.21 -14.78 58.69
N LYS A 15 6.65 -13.70 58.11
CA LYS A 15 5.73 -12.79 58.79
C LYS A 15 4.35 -12.92 58.20
N ALA A 16 3.34 -12.96 59.05
CA ALA A 16 1.94 -12.89 58.64
C ALA A 16 1.44 -11.45 58.71
N LYS A 17 0.65 -11.06 57.74
CA LYS A 17 -0.07 -9.80 57.73
C LYS A 17 -1.50 -10.00 57.28
N THR A 18 -2.42 -9.44 58.02
CA THR A 18 -3.86 -9.52 57.71
C THR A 18 -4.15 -8.42 56.68
N VAL A 19 -4.66 -8.84 55.52
CA VAL A 19 -5.04 -7.94 54.42
C VAL A 19 -6.54 -8.14 54.08
N PRO A 20 -7.21 -7.12 53.54
CA PRO A 20 -8.55 -7.28 53.01
C PRO A 20 -8.61 -8.35 51.91
N LYS A 21 -9.60 -9.25 52.00
CA LYS A 21 -9.87 -10.26 50.99
C LYS A 21 -11.12 -9.88 50.17
N GLU A 22 -12.14 -9.43 50.86
CA GLU A 22 -13.40 -9.01 50.26
C GLU A 22 -13.85 -7.70 50.90
N ILE A 23 -14.30 -6.77 50.12
CA ILE A 23 -14.79 -5.46 50.56
C ILE A 23 -16.22 -5.33 50.03
N SER A 24 -17.17 -5.07 50.93
CA SER A 24 -18.54 -4.73 50.58
C SER A 24 -18.85 -3.32 51.04
N PHE A 25 -19.39 -2.51 50.16
CA PHE A 25 -19.78 -1.13 50.46
C PHE A 25 -21.04 -0.76 49.68
N LYS A 26 -21.75 0.24 50.18
CA LYS A 26 -22.92 0.80 49.48
C LYS A 26 -22.44 1.65 48.32
N ILE A 27 -22.96 1.39 47.13
CA ILE A 27 -22.68 2.21 45.95
C ILE A 27 -23.32 3.58 46.15
N PRO A 28 -22.54 4.70 46.08
CA PRO A 28 -23.10 6.06 46.17
C PRO A 28 -24.09 6.31 45.03
N ASP A 29 -25.13 7.11 45.29
CA ASP A 29 -26.17 7.36 44.29
C ASP A 29 -25.61 8.09 43.05
N ALA A 30 -24.62 8.97 43.18
CA ALA A 30 -23.91 9.58 42.07
C ALA A 30 -23.16 8.53 41.20
N ALA A 31 -22.56 7.54 41.81
CA ALA A 31 -21.83 6.50 41.08
C ALA A 31 -22.72 5.54 40.27
N LYS A 32 -24.04 5.54 40.56
CA LYS A 32 -25.01 4.72 39.79
C LYS A 32 -25.27 5.29 38.39
N THR A 33 -24.93 6.52 38.14
CA THR A 33 -25.07 7.18 36.83
C THR A 33 -23.74 7.32 36.07
N GLU A 34 -22.61 7.12 36.75
CA GLU A 34 -21.28 7.42 36.20
C GLU A 34 -20.40 6.17 36.01
N ASN A 35 -20.91 4.97 36.11
CA ASN A 35 -20.16 3.72 35.96
C ASN A 35 -18.80 3.65 36.70
N GLY A 36 -18.55 4.54 37.67
CA GLY A 36 -17.26 4.63 38.31
C GLY A 36 -17.32 5.04 39.77
N ILE A 37 -16.41 4.49 40.57
CA ILE A 37 -16.30 4.77 42.01
C ILE A 37 -14.85 5.10 42.31
N TYR A 38 -14.61 6.28 42.87
CA TYR A 38 -13.30 6.65 43.40
C TYR A 38 -13.06 5.99 44.76
N MET A 39 -11.93 5.33 44.88
CA MET A 39 -11.49 4.66 46.10
C MET A 39 -10.05 5.05 46.41
N SER A 40 -9.70 5.08 47.68
CA SER A 40 -8.33 5.18 48.14
C SER A 40 -7.93 3.89 48.84
N MET A 41 -6.84 3.27 48.40
CA MET A 41 -6.32 2.01 48.96
C MET A 41 -4.89 2.21 49.39
N PHE A 42 -4.58 1.93 50.67
CA PHE A 42 -3.20 1.99 51.12
C PHE A 42 -2.36 0.84 50.55
N VAL A 43 -1.30 1.21 49.84
CA VAL A 43 -0.32 0.25 49.30
C VAL A 43 0.96 0.36 50.12
N GLU A 44 1.19 -0.63 50.96
CA GLU A 44 2.30 -0.60 51.93
C GLU A 44 3.66 -0.47 51.26
N ALA A 45 3.89 -1.17 50.15
CA ALA A 45 5.15 -1.08 49.40
C ALA A 45 5.43 0.32 48.86
N MET A 46 4.41 1.14 48.68
CA MET A 46 4.53 2.52 48.22
C MET A 46 4.51 3.54 49.35
N GLY A 47 4.12 3.12 50.56
CA GLY A 47 4.03 3.96 51.74
C GLY A 47 2.93 5.03 51.72
N TYR A 48 2.02 4.99 50.76
CA TYR A 48 0.89 5.93 50.64
C TYR A 48 -0.35 5.26 50.07
N ALA A 49 -1.47 5.97 50.10
CA ALA A 49 -2.74 5.53 49.56
C ALA A 49 -3.01 6.25 48.23
N PRO A 50 -2.69 5.65 47.07
CA PRO A 50 -3.06 6.22 45.79
C PRO A 50 -4.58 6.18 45.60
N ASP A 51 -5.11 7.19 44.91
CA ASP A 51 -6.48 7.16 44.44
C ASP A 51 -6.63 6.11 43.35
N ALA A 52 -7.70 5.32 43.42
CA ALA A 52 -8.04 4.30 42.44
C ALA A 52 -9.45 4.55 41.91
N TYR A 53 -9.64 4.27 40.63
CA TYR A 53 -10.93 4.36 39.98
C TYR A 53 -11.42 2.94 39.64
N LEU A 54 -12.52 2.54 40.28
CA LEU A 54 -13.20 1.29 39.99
C LEU A 54 -14.28 1.53 38.95
N LEU A 55 -14.09 1.00 37.73
CA LEU A 55 -15.15 0.94 36.73
C LEU A 55 -16.15 -0.17 37.12
N VAL A 56 -17.42 0.16 37.19
CA VAL A 56 -18.49 -0.78 37.47
C VAL A 56 -19.35 -0.91 36.21
N ASP A 57 -19.34 -2.07 35.61
CA ASP A 57 -20.22 -2.37 34.48
C ASP A 57 -21.62 -2.74 35.01
N TYR A 58 -22.46 -1.73 35.08
CA TYR A 58 -23.87 -1.92 35.53
C TYR A 58 -24.70 -2.68 34.50
N ALA A 59 -24.30 -2.68 33.25
CA ALA A 59 -25.02 -3.41 32.20
C ALA A 59 -24.89 -4.93 32.35
N ASN A 60 -23.76 -5.37 32.92
CA ASN A 60 -23.50 -6.77 33.26
C ASN A 60 -23.75 -7.07 34.74
N ALA A 61 -24.38 -6.16 35.49
CA ALA A 61 -24.73 -6.42 36.90
C ALA A 61 -25.77 -7.51 36.98
N VAL A 62 -25.50 -8.54 37.78
CA VAL A 62 -26.35 -9.71 37.97
C VAL A 62 -26.92 -9.70 39.39
N LEU A 63 -28.23 -9.93 39.54
CA LEU A 63 -28.85 -10.08 40.83
C LEU A 63 -28.51 -11.46 41.42
N SER A 64 -27.66 -11.48 42.44
CA SER A 64 -27.31 -12.73 43.12
C SER A 64 -28.39 -13.20 44.10
N GLY A 65 -28.73 -14.49 44.07
CA GLY A 65 -29.64 -15.10 45.00
C GLY A 65 -30.94 -15.65 44.41
N ASP A 66 -31.38 -15.16 43.25
CA ASP A 66 -32.51 -15.74 42.51
C ASP A 66 -32.12 -16.00 41.07
N THR A 67 -31.69 -17.23 40.78
CA THR A 67 -31.22 -17.62 39.46
C THR A 67 -32.32 -17.65 38.40
N SER A 68 -33.60 -17.60 38.79
CA SER A 68 -34.72 -17.50 37.84
C SER A 68 -34.82 -16.11 37.18
N LEU A 69 -34.36 -15.06 37.87
CA LEU A 69 -34.36 -13.69 37.36
C LEU A 69 -33.14 -13.36 36.47
N ASN A 70 -32.15 -14.24 36.45
CA ASN A 70 -30.92 -14.05 35.66
C ASN A 70 -30.99 -14.72 34.29
N TYR A 71 -32.15 -15.28 33.92
CA TYR A 71 -32.36 -15.93 32.64
C TYR A 71 -33.41 -15.18 31.82
N THR A 72 -33.00 -14.67 30.64
CA THR A 72 -33.89 -14.05 29.68
C THR A 72 -33.74 -14.70 28.31
N THR A 73 -34.81 -14.67 27.53
CA THR A 73 -34.78 -15.09 26.12
C THR A 73 -35.32 -13.96 25.28
N GLU A 74 -34.52 -13.47 24.37
CA GLU A 74 -34.79 -12.30 23.52
C GLU A 74 -34.74 -12.69 22.05
N GLN A 75 -35.51 -12.03 21.20
CA GLN A 75 -35.59 -12.36 19.77
C GLN A 75 -35.24 -11.14 18.93
N GLY A 76 -34.49 -11.37 17.86
CA GLY A 76 -34.18 -10.37 16.85
C GLY A 76 -34.29 -10.94 15.46
N VAL A 77 -34.46 -10.07 14.49
CA VAL A 77 -34.57 -10.42 13.08
C VAL A 77 -33.63 -9.53 12.26
N SER A 78 -33.18 -10.05 11.13
CA SER A 78 -32.46 -9.33 10.10
C SER A 78 -32.80 -9.92 8.73
N GLU A 79 -32.46 -9.25 7.64
CA GLU A 79 -32.71 -9.70 6.27
C GLU A 79 -31.37 -9.76 5.51
N VAL A 80 -31.15 -10.86 4.78
CA VAL A 80 -30.08 -10.93 3.78
C VAL A 80 -30.68 -10.52 2.44
N GLN A 81 -30.00 -9.59 1.76
CA GLN A 81 -30.41 -9.09 0.43
C GLN A 81 -29.43 -9.49 -0.68
N GLN A 82 -28.27 -10.01 -0.31
CA GLN A 82 -27.20 -10.39 -1.23
C GLN A 82 -27.42 -11.80 -1.78
N PHE A 83 -27.23 -11.99 -3.06
CA PHE A 83 -27.43 -13.28 -3.76
C PHE A 83 -28.84 -13.88 -3.66
N GLY A 84 -29.86 -13.05 -3.39
CA GLY A 84 -31.24 -13.43 -3.12
C GLY A 84 -31.67 -12.96 -1.73
N LYS A 85 -33.00 -13.02 -1.49
CA LYS A 85 -33.56 -12.52 -0.23
C LYS A 85 -33.98 -13.66 0.68
N TYR A 86 -33.64 -13.56 1.95
CA TYR A 86 -34.18 -14.40 3.00
C TYR A 86 -34.07 -13.71 4.37
N ASN A 87 -34.88 -14.17 5.31
CA ASN A 87 -34.92 -13.62 6.65
C ASN A 87 -34.11 -14.49 7.62
N VAL A 88 -33.46 -13.84 8.57
CA VAL A 88 -32.74 -14.48 9.68
C VAL A 88 -33.42 -14.11 11.00
N GLY A 89 -33.86 -15.11 11.75
CA GLY A 89 -34.35 -14.98 13.11
C GLY A 89 -33.35 -15.53 14.10
N VAL A 90 -33.05 -14.77 15.15
CA VAL A 90 -32.16 -15.20 16.22
C VAL A 90 -32.89 -15.10 17.56
N LYS A 91 -32.84 -16.16 18.32
CA LYS A 91 -33.33 -16.21 19.69
C LYS A 91 -32.14 -16.42 20.63
N VAL A 92 -31.87 -15.42 21.46
CA VAL A 92 -30.74 -15.39 22.38
C VAL A 92 -31.22 -15.66 23.80
N SER A 93 -30.66 -16.68 24.43
CA SER A 93 -30.88 -16.96 25.84
C SER A 93 -29.71 -16.44 26.65
N VAL A 94 -29.99 -15.58 27.62
CA VAL A 94 -28.99 -14.96 28.49
C VAL A 94 -29.15 -15.49 29.91
N LYS A 95 -28.06 -15.91 30.52
CA LYS A 95 -27.95 -16.30 31.90
C LYS A 95 -26.78 -15.62 32.56
N ASP A 96 -27.00 -14.97 33.69
CA ASP A 96 -25.97 -14.28 34.46
C ASP A 96 -25.18 -13.21 33.61
N GLY A 97 -25.91 -12.54 32.70
CA GLY A 97 -25.34 -11.53 31.79
C GLY A 97 -24.60 -12.09 30.56
N GLN A 98 -24.41 -13.40 30.48
CA GLN A 98 -23.77 -14.08 29.36
C GLN A 98 -24.77 -14.78 28.45
N ILE A 99 -24.48 -14.82 27.17
CA ILE A 99 -25.24 -15.61 26.19
C ILE A 99 -25.01 -17.09 26.48
N SER A 100 -26.04 -17.75 26.95
CA SER A 100 -26.00 -19.17 27.34
C SER A 100 -26.40 -20.12 26.21
N ASP A 101 -27.26 -19.67 25.31
CA ASP A 101 -27.66 -20.41 24.11
C ASP A 101 -28.16 -19.44 23.02
N VAL A 102 -28.03 -19.88 21.75
CA VAL A 102 -28.54 -19.17 20.60
C VAL A 102 -29.25 -20.16 19.66
N VAL A 103 -30.49 -19.84 19.30
CA VAL A 103 -31.25 -20.54 18.26
C VAL A 103 -31.33 -19.64 17.06
N ILE A 104 -30.88 -20.13 15.91
CA ILE A 104 -30.77 -19.36 14.66
C ILE A 104 -31.64 -20.05 13.60
N GLU A 105 -32.56 -19.30 13.02
CA GLU A 105 -33.53 -19.79 12.04
C GLU A 105 -33.48 -18.93 10.77
N GLY A 106 -33.46 -19.57 9.62
CA GLY A 106 -33.60 -18.92 8.32
C GLY A 106 -34.97 -19.22 7.71
N SER A 107 -35.57 -18.20 7.08
CA SER A 107 -36.88 -18.35 6.42
C SER A 107 -36.95 -17.54 5.13
N ASP A 108 -37.97 -17.86 4.30
CA ASP A 108 -38.26 -17.10 3.08
C ASP A 108 -37.13 -17.03 2.05
N PHE A 109 -36.35 -18.08 1.90
CA PHE A 109 -35.34 -18.18 0.85
C PHE A 109 -35.99 -18.05 -0.53
N LYS A 110 -35.59 -17.01 -1.30
CA LYS A 110 -36.19 -16.65 -2.59
C LYS A 110 -35.11 -16.39 -3.64
N GLY A 111 -35.49 -16.58 -4.91
CA GLY A 111 -34.61 -16.37 -6.06
C GLY A 111 -33.93 -17.66 -6.53
N ASP A 112 -33.16 -17.55 -7.59
CA ASP A 112 -32.52 -18.69 -8.27
C ASP A 112 -31.43 -19.36 -7.41
N SER A 113 -30.94 -18.68 -6.40
CA SER A 113 -29.89 -19.15 -5.45
C SER A 113 -30.48 -19.54 -4.08
N ALA A 114 -31.76 -19.85 -3.96
CA ALA A 114 -32.40 -20.15 -2.66
C ALA A 114 -31.76 -21.35 -1.97
N ASP A 115 -31.47 -22.43 -2.70
CA ASP A 115 -30.89 -23.66 -2.15
C ASP A 115 -29.44 -23.43 -1.70
N GLU A 116 -28.66 -22.68 -2.47
CA GLU A 116 -27.28 -22.32 -2.12
C GLU A 116 -27.25 -21.39 -0.89
N ASN A 117 -28.14 -20.40 -0.85
CA ASN A 117 -28.29 -19.52 0.31
C ASN A 117 -28.61 -20.29 1.58
N GLN A 118 -29.41 -21.33 1.49
CA GLN A 118 -29.68 -22.20 2.64
C GLN A 118 -28.44 -22.96 3.11
N VAL A 119 -27.58 -23.40 2.20
CA VAL A 119 -26.29 -24.03 2.54
C VAL A 119 -25.38 -23.06 3.27
N TYR A 120 -25.23 -21.83 2.74
CA TYR A 120 -24.43 -20.79 3.40
C TYR A 120 -25.01 -20.38 4.74
N PHE A 121 -26.33 -20.22 4.84
CA PHE A 121 -27.01 -19.95 6.09
C PHE A 121 -26.74 -21.03 7.15
N ASN A 122 -26.88 -22.29 6.79
CA ASN A 122 -26.65 -23.41 7.72
C ASN A 122 -25.19 -23.44 8.22
N LYS A 123 -24.24 -23.13 7.34
CA LYS A 123 -22.82 -23.02 7.70
C LYS A 123 -22.59 -21.86 8.65
N ALA A 124 -23.15 -20.68 8.33
CA ALA A 124 -23.07 -19.49 9.18
C ALA A 124 -23.72 -19.73 10.55
N ALA A 125 -24.93 -20.30 10.59
CA ALA A 125 -25.67 -20.55 11.82
C ALA A 125 -24.86 -21.39 12.80
N LYS A 126 -24.21 -22.45 12.30
CA LYS A 126 -23.35 -23.30 13.14
C LYS A 126 -22.17 -22.52 13.70
N GLY A 127 -21.41 -21.84 12.87
CA GLY A 127 -20.19 -21.14 13.30
C GLY A 127 -20.48 -19.90 14.14
N MET A 128 -21.54 -19.15 13.83
CA MET A 128 -21.92 -17.96 14.61
C MET A 128 -22.48 -18.35 15.99
N LYS A 129 -23.22 -19.46 16.11
CA LYS A 129 -23.64 -19.97 17.42
C LYS A 129 -22.45 -20.21 18.35
N GLU A 130 -21.40 -20.86 17.84
CA GLU A 130 -20.18 -21.15 18.62
C GLU A 130 -19.46 -19.86 19.05
N LYS A 131 -19.52 -18.80 18.24
CA LYS A 131 -18.88 -17.51 18.52
C LYS A 131 -19.69 -16.61 19.46
N LEU A 132 -21.02 -16.70 19.43
CA LEU A 132 -21.92 -15.89 20.25
C LEU A 132 -22.03 -16.40 21.67
N VAL A 133 -22.09 -17.74 21.87
CA VAL A 133 -22.25 -18.35 23.21
C VAL A 133 -21.03 -18.02 24.09
N GLY A 134 -21.28 -17.54 25.28
CA GLY A 134 -20.26 -17.15 26.26
C GLY A 134 -19.89 -15.67 26.24
N LEU A 135 -20.32 -14.91 25.22
CA LEU A 135 -20.14 -13.45 25.23
C LEU A 135 -21.09 -12.79 26.23
N TYR A 136 -20.68 -11.61 26.73
CA TYR A 136 -21.59 -10.80 27.55
C TYR A 136 -22.59 -10.06 26.66
N ARG A 137 -23.86 -10.02 27.09
CA ARG A 137 -24.97 -9.43 26.32
C ARG A 137 -24.77 -7.96 25.94
N ASN A 138 -24.00 -7.22 26.72
CA ASN A 138 -23.80 -5.79 26.54
C ASN A 138 -22.40 -5.45 26.01
N ASP A 139 -21.62 -6.44 25.64
CA ASP A 139 -20.30 -6.24 25.03
C ASP A 139 -20.46 -5.95 23.54
N ALA A 140 -20.94 -4.72 23.25
CA ALA A 140 -21.23 -4.28 21.88
C ALA A 140 -20.00 -4.37 20.97
N GLU A 141 -18.82 -4.07 21.51
CA GLU A 141 -17.57 -4.13 20.74
C GLU A 141 -17.24 -5.56 20.31
N LYS A 142 -17.29 -6.52 21.23
CA LYS A 142 -17.04 -7.93 20.88
C LYS A 142 -18.14 -8.53 20.01
N LEU A 143 -19.41 -8.18 20.25
CA LEU A 143 -20.52 -8.64 19.41
C LEU A 143 -20.40 -8.11 18.00
N ASN A 144 -20.06 -6.83 17.84
CA ASN A 144 -19.85 -6.21 16.53
C ASN A 144 -18.58 -6.73 15.85
N GLY A 145 -17.51 -6.93 16.60
CA GLY A 145 -16.21 -7.42 16.12
C GLY A 145 -16.15 -8.93 15.86
N LEU A 146 -17.28 -9.66 15.90
CA LEU A 146 -17.30 -11.08 15.55
C LEU A 146 -16.99 -11.26 14.06
N ASP A 147 -15.94 -12.01 13.79
CA ASP A 147 -15.60 -12.41 12.42
C ASP A 147 -16.70 -13.27 11.80
N ALA A 148 -17.00 -13.02 10.55
CA ALA A 148 -17.89 -13.86 9.76
C ALA A 148 -17.34 -15.30 9.63
N VAL A 149 -18.22 -16.24 9.38
CA VAL A 149 -17.82 -17.61 9.02
C VAL A 149 -17.33 -17.62 7.58
N SER A 150 -16.08 -18.02 7.36
CA SER A 150 -15.45 -18.04 6.03
C SER A 150 -16.36 -18.69 4.97
N GLY A 151 -16.59 -17.99 3.86
CA GLY A 151 -17.48 -18.41 2.78
C GLY A 151 -18.98 -18.44 3.16
N ALA A 152 -19.39 -17.64 4.16
CA ALA A 152 -20.80 -17.43 4.52
C ALA A 152 -21.00 -16.03 5.16
N THR A 153 -20.31 -15.03 4.65
CA THR A 153 -20.20 -13.69 5.22
C THR A 153 -21.56 -12.99 5.34
N ALA A 154 -22.35 -12.96 4.26
CA ALA A 154 -23.66 -12.30 4.27
C ALA A 154 -24.60 -12.91 5.32
N SER A 155 -24.66 -14.23 5.37
CA SER A 155 -25.45 -14.96 6.40
C SER A 155 -24.94 -14.70 7.82
N SER A 156 -23.60 -14.65 8.00
CA SER A 156 -23.00 -14.39 9.32
C SER A 156 -23.27 -12.97 9.82
N ASN A 157 -23.19 -11.98 8.95
CA ASN A 157 -23.49 -10.60 9.28
C ASN A 157 -24.97 -10.42 9.64
N ALA A 158 -25.89 -11.04 8.91
CA ALA A 158 -27.31 -11.02 9.24
C ALA A 158 -27.60 -11.71 10.59
N ILE A 159 -26.95 -12.84 10.88
CA ILE A 159 -27.06 -13.51 12.19
C ILE A 159 -26.54 -12.61 13.32
N LYS A 160 -25.40 -11.98 13.12
CA LYS A 160 -24.82 -11.03 14.06
C LYS A 160 -25.78 -9.87 14.31
N GLU A 161 -26.29 -9.23 13.26
CA GLU A 161 -27.27 -8.15 13.36
C GLU A 161 -28.55 -8.60 14.09
N ALA A 162 -29.11 -9.75 13.72
CA ALA A 162 -30.29 -10.29 14.41
C ALA A 162 -30.03 -10.59 15.89
N ALA A 163 -28.85 -11.10 16.26
CA ALA A 163 -28.47 -11.32 17.64
C ALA A 163 -28.34 -10.00 18.42
N MET A 164 -27.75 -8.98 17.82
CA MET A 164 -27.64 -7.67 18.43
C MET A 164 -29.00 -7.00 18.58
N ASN A 165 -29.88 -7.11 17.58
CA ASN A 165 -31.27 -6.65 17.67
C ASN A 165 -32.01 -7.36 18.81
N ALA A 166 -31.81 -8.68 18.97
CA ALA A 166 -32.38 -9.44 20.10
C ALA A 166 -31.92 -8.87 21.45
N LEU A 167 -30.65 -8.55 21.57
CA LEU A 167 -30.05 -8.08 22.83
C LEU A 167 -30.31 -6.59 23.11
N GLY A 168 -30.94 -5.87 22.18
CA GLY A 168 -31.11 -4.40 22.26
C GLY A 168 -29.78 -3.65 22.18
N VAL A 169 -28.75 -4.28 21.60
CA VAL A 169 -27.45 -3.67 21.38
C VAL A 169 -27.53 -2.87 20.08
N THR A 170 -27.50 -1.57 20.19
CA THR A 170 -27.46 -0.69 19.03
C THR A 170 -26.02 -0.54 18.58
N ILE A 171 -25.72 -0.94 17.36
CA ILE A 171 -24.50 -0.49 16.70
C ILE A 171 -24.80 0.94 16.26
N GLU A 172 -23.95 1.88 16.63
CA GLU A 172 -23.92 3.14 15.90
C GLU A 172 -23.52 2.77 14.47
N LYS A 173 -24.50 2.77 13.57
CA LYS A 173 -24.22 2.60 12.14
C LYS A 173 -23.27 3.75 11.77
N GLU A 174 -22.17 3.39 11.15
CA GLU A 174 -21.23 4.38 10.64
C GLU A 174 -22.02 5.38 9.77
N VAL A 175 -22.04 6.63 10.21
CA VAL A 175 -22.67 7.70 9.45
C VAL A 175 -21.72 8.09 8.33
N ILE A 176 -22.11 7.82 7.10
CA ILE A 176 -21.39 8.29 5.93
C ILE A 176 -21.84 9.73 5.67
N PRO A 177 -20.94 10.71 5.76
CA PRO A 177 -21.29 12.11 5.55
C PRO A 177 -21.81 12.38 4.14
N ASP A 178 -22.75 13.29 4.01
CA ASP A 178 -23.24 13.71 2.70
C ASP A 178 -22.13 14.39 1.88
N ALA A 179 -22.17 14.16 0.56
CA ALA A 179 -21.28 14.86 -0.35
C ALA A 179 -21.60 16.37 -0.37
N PRO A 180 -20.57 17.23 -0.56
CA PRO A 180 -20.80 18.67 -0.72
C PRO A 180 -21.78 18.96 -1.87
N THR A 181 -22.65 19.93 -1.67
CA THR A 181 -23.57 20.42 -2.70
C THR A 181 -22.93 21.42 -3.65
N GLU A 182 -21.85 22.07 -3.21
CA GLU A 182 -21.05 23.00 -4.00
C GLU A 182 -19.88 22.29 -4.66
N THR A 183 -19.52 22.72 -5.87
CA THR A 183 -18.34 22.22 -6.57
C THR A 183 -17.06 22.59 -5.83
N LEU A 184 -16.11 21.68 -5.77
CA LEU A 184 -14.80 21.96 -5.21
C LEU A 184 -14.04 22.98 -6.08
N LYS A 185 -13.31 23.86 -5.44
CA LYS A 185 -12.41 24.80 -6.12
C LYS A 185 -11.19 24.05 -6.69
N PRO A 186 -10.55 24.58 -7.77
CA PRO A 186 -9.27 24.05 -8.19
C PRO A 186 -8.28 23.96 -7.02
N GLY A 187 -7.55 22.84 -6.93
CA GLY A 187 -6.61 22.59 -5.84
C GLY A 187 -6.39 21.12 -5.54
N PHE A 188 -5.72 20.86 -4.43
CA PHE A 188 -5.39 19.52 -3.96
C PHE A 188 -5.91 19.31 -2.53
N TYR A 189 -6.58 18.20 -2.32
CA TYR A 189 -7.29 17.89 -1.08
C TYR A 189 -6.93 16.50 -0.61
N SER A 190 -6.89 16.29 0.70
CA SER A 190 -6.92 14.96 1.31
C SER A 190 -8.34 14.60 1.74
N ILE A 191 -8.64 13.30 1.74
CA ILE A 191 -9.92 12.75 2.16
C ILE A 191 -9.72 11.32 2.67
N GLU A 192 -10.47 10.91 3.68
CA GLU A 192 -10.52 9.51 4.08
C GLU A 192 -11.53 8.75 3.21
N LEU A 193 -11.20 7.49 2.91
CA LEU A 193 -12.06 6.62 2.12
C LEU A 193 -11.98 5.16 2.57
N LYS A 194 -12.99 4.40 2.17
CA LYS A 194 -12.97 2.93 2.16
C LYS A 194 -13.26 2.45 0.74
N ASP A 195 -12.64 1.35 0.32
CA ASP A 195 -12.98 0.64 -0.92
C ASP A 195 -13.24 -0.81 -0.57
N ARG A 196 -14.48 -1.27 -0.72
CA ARG A 196 -14.94 -2.58 -0.26
C ARG A 196 -15.74 -3.31 -1.33
N THR A 197 -15.68 -4.63 -1.24
CA THR A 197 -16.54 -5.52 -2.01
C THR A 197 -17.51 -6.23 -1.07
N ASP A 198 -18.62 -6.72 -1.61
CA ASP A 198 -19.59 -7.49 -0.83
C ASP A 198 -19.14 -8.94 -0.51
N VAL A 199 -18.06 -9.41 -1.11
CA VAL A 199 -17.61 -10.81 -1.03
C VAL A 199 -16.54 -11.03 0.03
N VAL A 200 -15.79 -9.99 0.38
CA VAL A 200 -14.72 -10.07 1.38
C VAL A 200 -14.91 -9.00 2.43
N ASP A 201 -14.74 -9.38 3.69
CA ASP A 201 -14.80 -8.45 4.82
C ASP A 201 -13.66 -7.43 4.80
N HIS A 202 -12.60 -7.73 4.05
CA HIS A 202 -11.44 -6.85 3.92
C HIS A 202 -11.66 -5.82 2.82
N GLY A 203 -11.32 -4.57 3.14
CA GLY A 203 -11.27 -3.50 2.16
C GLY A 203 -10.10 -3.66 1.19
N LEU A 204 -10.26 -3.15 -0.02
CA LEU A 204 -9.18 -3.09 -1.03
C LEU A 204 -8.08 -2.08 -0.65
N VAL A 205 -8.33 -1.23 0.34
CA VAL A 205 -7.41 -0.22 0.89
C VAL A 205 -6.89 -0.56 2.29
N GLY A 206 -7.07 -1.79 2.73
CA GLY A 206 -6.64 -2.30 4.04
C GLY A 206 -7.77 -2.74 4.95
N GLU A 207 -7.41 -3.44 6.04
CA GLU A 207 -8.35 -3.98 7.03
C GLU A 207 -9.08 -2.85 7.74
N GLU A 208 -10.41 -2.87 7.76
CA GLU A 208 -11.37 -2.07 8.56
C GLU A 208 -11.10 -0.56 8.71
N LYS A 209 -9.90 -0.08 8.39
CA LYS A 209 -9.52 1.32 8.56
C LYS A 209 -9.83 2.12 7.31
N LYS A 210 -10.18 3.38 7.53
CA LYS A 210 -10.21 4.37 6.47
C LYS A 210 -8.79 4.59 5.95
N ALA A 211 -8.63 4.61 4.63
CA ALA A 211 -7.38 4.96 3.98
C ALA A 211 -7.36 6.44 3.62
N LEU A 212 -6.16 6.99 3.48
CA LEU A 212 -5.98 8.34 2.96
C LEU A 212 -6.05 8.29 1.42
N GLY A 213 -6.94 9.11 0.87
CA GLY A 213 -7.00 9.41 -0.55
C GLY A 213 -6.77 10.89 -0.80
N TYR A 214 -6.58 11.23 -2.07
CA TYR A 214 -6.37 12.60 -2.51
C TYR A 214 -7.33 12.95 -3.64
N ILE A 215 -8.00 14.08 -3.53
CA ILE A 215 -8.80 14.65 -4.62
C ILE A 215 -8.03 15.82 -5.21
N ARG A 216 -7.76 15.75 -6.50
CA ARG A 216 -7.20 16.85 -7.29
C ARG A 216 -8.30 17.44 -8.16
N VAL A 217 -8.45 18.75 -8.10
CA VAL A 217 -9.34 19.53 -8.97
C VAL A 217 -8.48 20.40 -9.86
N ASP A 218 -8.56 20.21 -11.17
CA ASP A 218 -7.78 21.02 -12.10
C ASP A 218 -8.43 22.38 -12.39
N ALA A 219 -7.72 23.26 -13.10
CA ALA A 219 -8.21 24.59 -13.44
C ALA A 219 -9.48 24.59 -14.30
N SER A 220 -9.81 23.49 -14.96
CA SER A 220 -11.05 23.31 -15.74
C SER A 220 -12.21 22.77 -14.90
N GLY A 221 -11.96 22.42 -13.62
CA GLY A 221 -12.94 21.82 -12.73
C GLY A 221 -13.04 20.28 -12.84
N LYS A 222 -12.16 19.62 -13.60
CA LYS A 222 -12.08 18.17 -13.61
C LYS A 222 -11.50 17.66 -12.28
N MET A 223 -12.14 16.64 -11.73
CA MET A 223 -11.76 16.04 -10.46
C MET A 223 -11.20 14.64 -10.68
N TYR A 224 -10.18 14.31 -9.90
CA TYR A 224 -9.54 13.00 -9.90
C TYR A 224 -9.30 12.55 -8.46
N LEU A 225 -9.68 11.31 -8.16
CA LEU A 225 -9.41 10.65 -6.88
C LEU A 225 -8.22 9.71 -7.03
N THR A 226 -7.19 9.89 -6.21
CA THR A 226 -6.02 9.01 -6.15
C THR A 226 -5.95 8.34 -4.79
N TYR A 227 -5.76 7.03 -4.76
CA TYR A 227 -5.56 6.28 -3.52
C TYR A 227 -4.74 5.01 -3.76
N GLN A 228 -4.20 4.46 -2.67
CA GLN A 228 -3.44 3.22 -2.71
C GLN A 228 -4.35 2.03 -2.44
N MET A 229 -4.17 0.97 -3.23
CA MET A 229 -4.75 -0.34 -2.96
C MET A 229 -3.74 -1.18 -2.19
N VAL A 230 -4.23 -1.95 -1.22
CA VAL A 230 -3.41 -2.85 -0.40
C VAL A 230 -3.74 -4.28 -0.79
N SER A 231 -2.71 -5.03 -1.14
CA SER A 231 -2.81 -6.45 -1.45
C SER A 231 -2.13 -7.28 -0.37
N GLY A 232 -2.79 -8.36 0.01
CA GLY A 232 -2.29 -9.31 1.00
C GLY A 232 -2.53 -8.89 2.43
N SER A 233 -3.23 -9.72 3.20
CA SER A 233 -3.28 -9.63 4.65
C SER A 233 -2.86 -10.97 5.25
N ASP A 234 -2.40 -10.98 6.50
CA ASP A 234 -1.99 -12.20 7.20
C ASP A 234 -3.17 -13.16 7.44
N LYS A 235 -4.40 -12.65 7.48
CA LYS A 235 -5.60 -13.44 7.79
C LYS A 235 -6.29 -13.99 6.55
N GLU A 236 -6.46 -13.16 5.52
CA GLU A 236 -7.05 -13.58 4.24
C GLU A 236 -6.30 -12.89 3.11
N PRO A 237 -5.45 -13.61 2.36
CA PRO A 237 -4.74 -13.03 1.25
C PRO A 237 -5.72 -12.67 0.13
N LEU A 238 -5.93 -11.36 -0.03
CA LEU A 238 -6.63 -10.73 -1.12
C LEU A 238 -5.63 -9.98 -1.99
N TYR A 239 -5.70 -10.15 -3.30
CA TYR A 239 -4.83 -9.46 -4.24
C TYR A 239 -5.64 -8.86 -5.37
N VAL A 240 -5.45 -7.57 -5.63
CA VAL A 240 -6.06 -6.88 -6.77
C VAL A 240 -5.18 -7.12 -7.99
N LEU A 241 -5.56 -8.07 -8.83
CA LEU A 241 -4.80 -8.47 -10.02
C LEU A 241 -5.03 -7.57 -11.23
N GLY A 242 -6.08 -6.75 -11.20
CA GLY A 242 -6.42 -5.85 -12.30
C GLY A 242 -7.55 -4.89 -11.93
N TYR A 243 -7.64 -3.84 -12.70
CA TYR A 243 -8.70 -2.86 -12.62
C TYR A 243 -9.42 -2.80 -13.97
N ASN A 244 -10.72 -3.07 -13.97
CA ASN A 244 -11.50 -3.18 -15.20
C ASN A 244 -12.22 -1.88 -15.58
N GLY A 245 -12.35 -0.95 -14.62
CA GLY A 245 -12.98 0.34 -14.85
C GLY A 245 -13.84 0.82 -13.70
N TRP A 246 -14.48 1.94 -13.91
CA TRP A 246 -15.45 2.54 -13.00
C TRP A 246 -16.79 2.77 -13.71
N TYR A 247 -17.87 2.80 -12.94
CA TYR A 247 -19.21 2.96 -13.49
C TYR A 247 -19.64 4.43 -13.44
N LYS A 248 -19.86 5.02 -14.63
CA LYS A 248 -20.37 6.40 -14.75
C LYS A 248 -21.70 6.55 -14.03
N GLY A 249 -21.79 7.56 -13.15
CA GLY A 249 -23.02 7.83 -12.39
C GLY A 249 -23.42 6.73 -11.42
N ASN A 250 -22.53 5.80 -11.06
CA ASN A 250 -22.83 4.58 -10.29
C ASN A 250 -23.90 3.67 -10.94
N ASN A 251 -24.11 3.80 -12.23
CA ASN A 251 -25.03 2.94 -12.95
C ASN A 251 -24.31 1.66 -13.38
N ILE A 252 -24.52 0.58 -12.63
CA ILE A 252 -23.87 -0.72 -12.82
C ILE A 252 -24.46 -1.39 -14.07
N SER A 253 -23.83 -1.13 -15.21
CA SER A 253 -24.12 -1.79 -16.48
C SER A 253 -22.87 -1.83 -17.35
N ALA A 254 -22.78 -2.81 -18.25
CA ALA A 254 -21.61 -2.96 -19.11
C ALA A 254 -21.33 -1.73 -20.00
N GLU A 255 -22.36 -0.97 -20.36
CA GLU A 255 -22.23 0.25 -21.17
C GLU A 255 -21.69 1.46 -20.40
N ASN A 256 -21.82 1.44 -19.06
CA ASN A 256 -21.33 2.50 -18.18
C ASN A 256 -19.96 2.17 -17.55
N LEU A 257 -19.48 0.94 -17.68
CA LEU A 257 -18.14 0.56 -17.26
C LEU A 257 -17.11 1.14 -18.22
N THR A 258 -16.16 1.91 -17.70
CA THR A 258 -15.18 2.60 -18.54
C THR A 258 -13.81 2.70 -17.88
N MET A 259 -12.77 2.72 -18.70
CA MET A 259 -11.39 3.04 -18.31
C MET A 259 -11.00 4.48 -18.68
N ASP A 260 -11.95 5.27 -19.21
CA ASP A 260 -11.67 6.65 -19.62
C ASP A 260 -11.17 7.47 -18.44
N GLY A 261 -10.00 8.09 -18.60
CA GLY A 261 -9.40 8.93 -17.58
C GLY A 261 -8.77 8.18 -16.41
N VAL A 262 -8.78 6.85 -16.41
CA VAL A 262 -8.16 6.04 -15.36
C VAL A 262 -6.66 5.89 -15.60
N THR A 263 -5.89 5.94 -14.51
CA THR A 263 -4.47 5.57 -14.46
C THR A 263 -4.26 4.68 -13.24
N TYR A 264 -3.56 3.56 -13.40
CA TYR A 264 -3.19 2.71 -12.27
C TYR A 264 -1.79 2.14 -12.45
N GLU A 265 -1.18 1.74 -11.33
CA GLU A 265 0.14 1.13 -11.27
C GLU A 265 0.05 -0.29 -10.76
N THR A 266 0.99 -1.10 -11.18
CA THR A 266 1.12 -2.48 -10.72
C THR A 266 2.53 -2.77 -10.25
N GLU A 267 2.64 -3.66 -9.27
CA GLU A 267 3.91 -4.24 -8.83
C GLU A 267 3.89 -5.75 -8.95
N SER A 268 5.07 -6.32 -9.16
CA SER A 268 5.22 -7.78 -9.13
C SER A 268 5.23 -8.25 -7.68
N ALA A 269 4.28 -9.12 -7.33
CA ALA A 269 4.16 -9.73 -6.01
C ALA A 269 4.06 -11.25 -6.11
N GLU A 270 4.65 -11.95 -5.14
CA GLU A 270 4.44 -13.39 -4.98
C GLU A 270 3.06 -13.61 -4.34
N VAL A 271 2.13 -14.14 -5.14
CA VAL A 271 0.78 -14.46 -4.66
C VAL A 271 0.73 -15.94 -4.29
N PRO A 272 0.39 -16.28 -3.04
CA PRO A 272 0.32 -17.68 -2.61
C PRO A 272 -0.47 -18.53 -3.60
N THR A 273 0.02 -19.72 -3.91
CA THR A 273 -0.58 -20.74 -4.79
C THR A 273 -0.69 -20.42 -6.27
N ILE A 274 -0.56 -19.16 -6.71
CA ILE A 274 -0.59 -18.78 -8.13
C ILE A 274 0.70 -18.14 -8.63
N GLY A 275 1.72 -17.98 -7.74
CA GLY A 275 3.05 -17.49 -8.09
C GLY A 275 3.11 -15.99 -8.38
N GLN A 276 4.16 -15.55 -9.06
CA GLN A 276 4.37 -14.13 -9.41
C GLN A 276 3.21 -13.57 -10.23
N GLN A 277 2.61 -12.49 -9.74
CA GLN A 277 1.54 -11.74 -10.38
C GLN A 277 1.84 -10.26 -10.34
N ASN A 278 1.26 -9.51 -11.27
CA ASN A 278 1.20 -8.05 -11.14
C ASN A 278 -0.03 -7.70 -10.31
N VAL A 279 0.16 -6.97 -9.22
CA VAL A 279 -0.91 -6.48 -8.34
C VAL A 279 -1.04 -4.97 -8.44
N VAL A 280 -2.27 -4.48 -8.45
CA VAL A 280 -2.56 -3.03 -8.47
C VAL A 280 -2.18 -2.43 -7.13
N THR A 281 -1.41 -1.34 -7.14
CA THR A 281 -0.93 -0.65 -5.94
C THR A 281 -1.45 0.77 -5.81
N ASN A 282 -1.57 1.50 -6.91
CA ASN A 282 -2.09 2.86 -6.94
C ASN A 282 -3.12 3.00 -8.05
N ILE A 283 -4.14 3.78 -7.78
CA ILE A 283 -5.16 4.09 -8.78
C ILE A 283 -5.51 5.57 -8.75
N THR A 284 -5.74 6.14 -9.92
CA THR A 284 -6.32 7.47 -10.10
C THR A 284 -7.52 7.35 -11.02
N VAL A 285 -8.70 7.72 -10.52
CA VAL A 285 -9.97 7.66 -11.25
C VAL A 285 -10.57 9.06 -11.38
N PRO A 286 -11.20 9.40 -12.52
CA PRO A 286 -11.94 10.64 -12.64
C PRO A 286 -13.22 10.56 -11.81
N LEU A 287 -13.61 11.67 -11.19
CA LEU A 287 -14.88 11.82 -10.51
C LEU A 287 -15.83 12.61 -11.40
N ASP A 288 -16.97 12.01 -11.78
CA ASP A 288 -17.98 12.62 -12.65
C ASP A 288 -19.07 13.38 -11.88
N GLY A 289 -18.80 13.73 -10.63
CA GLY A 289 -19.64 14.49 -9.72
C GLY A 289 -19.28 14.20 -8.26
N LEU A 290 -19.84 14.95 -7.32
CA LEU A 290 -19.62 14.74 -5.89
C LEU A 290 -20.70 13.78 -5.37
N ARG A 291 -20.30 12.62 -4.88
CA ARG A 291 -21.17 11.58 -4.32
C ARG A 291 -20.52 10.97 -3.08
N GLN A 292 -21.34 10.37 -2.22
CA GLN A 292 -20.86 9.59 -1.07
C GLN A 292 -20.08 8.36 -1.52
N THR A 293 -20.51 7.73 -2.62
CA THR A 293 -19.92 6.48 -3.10
C THR A 293 -19.64 6.53 -4.59
N TYR A 294 -18.66 5.73 -5.02
CA TYR A 294 -18.33 5.44 -6.41
C TYR A 294 -18.14 3.95 -6.57
N VAL A 295 -18.54 3.40 -7.71
CA VAL A 295 -18.46 1.95 -7.95
C VAL A 295 -17.43 1.66 -9.03
N ASN A 296 -16.50 0.79 -8.68
CA ASN A 296 -15.46 0.26 -9.56
C ASN A 296 -15.73 -1.21 -9.89
N ASN A 297 -15.08 -1.74 -10.93
CA ASN A 297 -14.99 -3.16 -11.19
C ASN A 297 -13.51 -3.58 -11.18
N VAL A 298 -13.18 -4.57 -10.36
CA VAL A 298 -11.82 -5.05 -10.15
C VAL A 298 -11.69 -6.54 -10.44
N TYR A 299 -10.49 -6.98 -10.78
CA TYR A 299 -10.16 -8.39 -10.91
C TYR A 299 -9.36 -8.82 -9.69
N LEU A 300 -9.93 -9.71 -8.89
CA LEU A 300 -9.37 -10.15 -7.61
C LEU A 300 -8.89 -11.59 -7.67
N TYR A 301 -7.91 -11.87 -6.80
CA TYR A 301 -7.63 -13.21 -6.29
C TYR A 301 -7.89 -13.24 -4.79
N VAL A 302 -8.68 -14.22 -4.36
CA VAL A 302 -8.95 -14.49 -2.94
C VAL A 302 -8.78 -15.98 -2.69
N GLU A 303 -7.82 -16.36 -1.84
CA GLU A 303 -7.48 -17.77 -1.58
C GLU A 303 -8.69 -18.57 -1.07
N ALA A 304 -9.54 -17.96 -0.22
CA ALA A 304 -10.74 -18.59 0.31
C ALA A 304 -11.74 -18.98 -0.80
N MET A 305 -11.86 -18.16 -1.85
CA MET A 305 -12.78 -18.37 -2.97
C MET A 305 -12.38 -19.53 -3.87
N LYS A 306 -11.11 -19.95 -3.86
CA LYS A 306 -10.64 -21.14 -4.56
C LYS A 306 -11.39 -22.41 -4.17
N LYS A 307 -11.86 -22.50 -2.93
CA LYS A 307 -12.64 -23.64 -2.41
C LYS A 307 -14.08 -23.67 -2.95
N LEU A 308 -14.54 -22.57 -3.51
CA LEU A 308 -15.88 -22.43 -4.08
C LEU A 308 -15.91 -22.67 -5.60
N ASP A 309 -14.73 -22.84 -6.22
CA ASP A 309 -14.62 -23.11 -7.65
C ASP A 309 -15.31 -24.43 -8.01
N GLY A 310 -16.30 -24.37 -8.90
CA GLY A 310 -17.14 -25.49 -9.28
C GLY A 310 -18.17 -25.96 -8.24
N VAL A 311 -18.27 -25.28 -7.08
CA VAL A 311 -19.24 -25.59 -6.02
C VAL A 311 -20.52 -24.74 -6.17
N VAL A 312 -20.36 -23.49 -6.63
CA VAL A 312 -21.48 -22.54 -6.82
C VAL A 312 -21.91 -22.56 -8.28
N SER A 313 -23.15 -22.95 -8.53
CA SER A 313 -23.71 -23.01 -9.89
C SER A 313 -23.80 -21.61 -10.49
N GLY A 314 -23.26 -21.44 -11.71
CA GLY A 314 -23.32 -20.16 -12.45
C GLY A 314 -22.24 -19.14 -12.08
N VAL A 315 -21.39 -19.40 -11.09
CA VAL A 315 -20.26 -18.56 -10.74
C VAL A 315 -18.95 -19.31 -10.99
N ASN A 316 -18.10 -18.74 -11.80
CA ASN A 316 -16.78 -19.29 -12.10
C ASN A 316 -15.73 -18.51 -11.28
N PHE A 317 -15.22 -19.15 -10.23
CA PHE A 317 -14.11 -18.62 -9.44
C PHE A 317 -12.77 -19.17 -9.92
N ASP A 318 -12.46 -19.12 -11.18
CA ASP A 318 -11.22 -19.65 -11.80
C ASP A 318 -10.04 -19.73 -10.80
N LYS A 319 -10.01 -20.77 -9.98
CA LYS A 319 -9.01 -21.02 -8.94
C LYS A 319 -8.85 -19.85 -7.94
N GLY A 320 -9.93 -19.16 -7.63
CA GLY A 320 -9.94 -18.01 -6.71
C GLY A 320 -9.83 -16.66 -7.39
N LYS A 321 -9.83 -16.60 -8.73
CA LYS A 321 -9.79 -15.37 -9.52
C LYS A 321 -11.19 -15.04 -10.05
N PHE A 322 -11.61 -13.78 -9.91
CA PHE A 322 -12.93 -13.34 -10.41
C PHE A 322 -13.00 -11.82 -10.53
N ASN A 323 -13.92 -11.35 -11.33
CA ASN A 323 -14.28 -9.94 -11.41
C ASN A 323 -15.38 -9.64 -10.42
N ILE A 324 -15.29 -8.49 -9.77
CA ILE A 324 -16.29 -8.04 -8.80
C ILE A 324 -16.37 -6.52 -8.78
N ASP A 325 -17.55 -6.02 -8.42
CA ASP A 325 -17.74 -4.61 -8.16
C ASP A 325 -17.25 -4.27 -6.74
N SER A 326 -16.59 -3.13 -6.62
CA SER A 326 -16.19 -2.54 -5.34
C SER A 326 -16.79 -1.16 -5.17
N THR A 327 -17.08 -0.80 -3.94
CA THR A 327 -17.65 0.50 -3.59
C THR A 327 -16.65 1.33 -2.82
N VAL A 328 -16.22 2.43 -3.42
CA VAL A 328 -15.42 3.46 -2.78
C VAL A 328 -16.37 4.40 -2.03
N THR A 329 -16.24 4.47 -0.72
CA THR A 329 -17.00 5.39 0.14
C THR A 329 -16.08 6.53 0.56
N LEU A 330 -16.50 7.77 0.31
CA LEU A 330 -15.77 8.98 0.69
C LEU A 330 -16.35 9.60 1.97
N TYR A 331 -15.49 9.93 2.92
CA TYR A 331 -15.85 10.59 4.18
C TYR A 331 -15.66 12.10 4.04
N TRP A 332 -16.65 12.76 3.46
CA TRP A 332 -16.59 14.17 3.07
C TRP A 332 -16.37 15.16 4.23
N ASP A 333 -16.67 14.77 5.47
CA ASP A 333 -16.34 15.52 6.67
C ASP A 333 -14.84 15.57 7.01
N THR A 334 -14.04 14.71 6.36
CA THR A 334 -12.58 14.68 6.50
C THR A 334 -11.87 15.44 5.38
N LEU A 335 -12.60 15.98 4.41
CA LEU A 335 -12.03 16.71 3.28
C LEU A 335 -11.22 17.92 3.78
N THR A 336 -9.95 17.96 3.45
CA THR A 336 -9.04 19.03 3.86
C THR A 336 -8.27 19.56 2.65
N ALA A 337 -8.34 20.87 2.40
CA ALA A 337 -7.53 21.52 1.40
C ALA A 337 -6.05 21.53 1.83
N LEU A 338 -5.15 21.17 0.91
CA LEU A 338 -3.71 21.07 1.16
C LEU A 338 -2.90 22.20 0.50
N THR A 339 -3.53 23.00 -0.36
CA THR A 339 -2.84 24.00 -1.19
C THR A 339 -3.45 25.42 -1.12
N ASP A 340 -4.45 25.65 -0.28
CA ASP A 340 -5.17 26.92 -0.20
C ASP A 340 -4.34 28.08 0.38
N GLU A 341 -3.30 27.78 1.16
CA GLU A 341 -2.42 28.77 1.78
C GLU A 341 -1.23 29.19 0.90
N ASN A 342 -0.95 28.44 -0.19
CA ASN A 342 0.21 28.65 -1.07
C ASN A 342 -0.22 28.76 -2.54
N GLU A 343 -0.27 29.98 -3.08
CA GLU A 343 -0.70 30.23 -4.46
C GLU A 343 0.13 29.49 -5.52
N GLN A 344 1.44 29.29 -5.30
CA GLN A 344 2.29 28.54 -6.24
C GLN A 344 1.97 27.04 -6.17
N ALA A 345 1.83 26.48 -4.98
CA ALA A 345 1.39 25.10 -4.79
C ALA A 345 0.00 24.86 -5.38
N LEU A 346 -0.94 25.78 -5.13
CA LEU A 346 -2.28 25.75 -5.70
C LEU A 346 -2.23 25.76 -7.24
N GLY A 347 -1.48 26.69 -7.84
CA GLY A 347 -1.31 26.78 -9.28
C GLY A 347 -0.70 25.52 -9.88
N PHE A 348 0.32 24.94 -9.21
CA PHE A 348 0.96 23.71 -9.64
C PHE A 348 0.02 22.50 -9.53
N ALA A 349 -0.65 22.33 -8.39
CA ALA A 349 -1.53 21.19 -8.14
C ALA A 349 -2.81 21.20 -9.01
N SER A 350 -3.22 22.39 -9.51
CA SER A 350 -4.42 22.55 -10.34
C SER A 350 -4.17 22.58 -11.85
N LEU A 351 -2.97 22.22 -12.34
CA LEU A 351 -2.69 22.17 -13.76
C LEU A 351 -3.66 21.21 -14.49
N SER A 352 -4.18 21.63 -15.63
CA SER A 352 -4.97 20.76 -16.51
C SER A 352 -4.08 19.75 -17.22
N ASP A 353 -4.68 18.69 -17.79
CA ASP A 353 -3.94 17.74 -18.62
C ASP A 353 -3.21 18.48 -19.75
N GLY A 354 -1.92 18.21 -19.90
CA GLY A 354 -1.08 18.92 -20.87
C GLY A 354 0.42 18.69 -20.63
N VAL A 355 1.23 19.41 -21.40
CA VAL A 355 2.69 19.42 -21.27
C VAL A 355 3.13 20.80 -20.83
N TYR A 356 4.01 20.82 -19.84
CA TYR A 356 4.54 22.02 -19.22
C TYR A 356 6.06 21.92 -19.13
N LYS A 357 6.71 23.09 -19.10
CA LYS A 357 8.09 23.23 -18.73
C LYS A 357 8.17 23.80 -17.31
N VAL A 358 9.05 23.25 -16.51
CA VAL A 358 9.37 23.74 -15.17
C VAL A 358 10.88 23.66 -14.99
N THR A 359 11.48 24.61 -14.29
CA THR A 359 12.89 24.50 -13.91
C THR A 359 13.05 23.82 -12.56
N GLY A 360 14.17 23.13 -12.35
CA GLY A 360 14.46 22.46 -11.10
C GLY A 360 15.92 22.12 -10.95
N ASN A 361 16.34 21.88 -9.70
CA ASN A 361 17.70 21.49 -9.35
C ASN A 361 17.74 20.39 -8.30
N MET A 362 18.83 19.61 -8.34
CA MET A 362 19.09 18.56 -7.38
C MET A 362 19.73 19.14 -6.12
N GLN A 363 19.12 18.89 -4.98
CA GLN A 363 19.60 19.33 -3.67
C GLN A 363 19.87 18.14 -2.77
N LYS A 364 20.85 18.31 -1.88
CA LYS A 364 21.05 17.39 -0.76
C LYS A 364 19.93 17.58 0.29
N PRO A 365 19.77 16.63 1.20
CA PRO A 365 18.80 16.75 2.30
C PRO A 365 18.98 18.01 3.19
N ASP A 366 20.18 18.56 3.25
CA ASP A 366 20.49 19.80 3.97
C ASP A 366 20.12 21.09 3.19
N GLY A 367 19.56 20.96 1.98
CA GLY A 367 19.17 22.06 1.10
C GLY A 367 20.30 22.65 0.25
N THR A 368 21.53 22.15 0.40
CA THR A 368 22.65 22.58 -0.47
C THR A 368 22.58 21.87 -1.82
N VAL A 369 23.18 22.49 -2.84
CA VAL A 369 23.22 21.93 -4.20
C VAL A 369 23.93 20.57 -4.18
N SER A 370 23.33 19.56 -4.79
CA SER A 370 23.94 18.24 -4.95
C SER A 370 24.96 18.24 -6.10
N MET A 371 25.95 17.36 -6.02
CA MET A 371 26.86 17.12 -7.16
C MET A 371 26.11 16.56 -8.37
N SER A 372 25.01 15.85 -8.16
CA SER A 372 24.17 15.32 -9.24
C SER A 372 23.40 16.42 -10.01
N ASP A 373 23.39 17.65 -9.50
CA ASP A 373 22.69 18.77 -10.15
C ASP A 373 23.23 19.09 -11.53
N SER A 374 24.57 19.05 -11.70
CA SER A 374 25.20 19.25 -12.99
C SER A 374 24.99 18.10 -13.98
N ALA A 375 24.42 16.99 -13.54
CA ALA A 375 24.15 15.82 -14.37
C ALA A 375 22.73 15.82 -14.97
N ILE A 376 21.95 16.88 -14.80
CA ILE A 376 20.61 17.00 -15.37
C ILE A 376 20.45 18.30 -16.15
N ASN A 377 19.60 18.27 -17.18
CA ASN A 377 19.04 19.48 -17.76
C ASN A 377 18.04 20.10 -16.78
N HIS A 378 18.26 21.35 -16.40
CA HIS A 378 17.41 22.07 -15.47
C HIS A 378 16.03 22.46 -16.05
N ASN A 379 15.84 22.38 -17.37
CA ASN A 379 14.53 22.49 -18.01
C ASN A 379 13.85 21.11 -18.03
N ILE A 380 12.91 20.91 -17.15
CA ILE A 380 12.26 19.63 -16.91
C ILE A 380 10.90 19.60 -17.61
N LYS A 381 10.63 18.54 -18.35
CA LYS A 381 9.32 18.32 -18.94
C LYS A 381 8.38 17.77 -17.87
N LEU A 382 7.30 18.49 -17.61
CA LEU A 382 6.18 18.05 -16.78
C LEU A 382 5.02 17.67 -17.69
N THR A 383 4.54 16.45 -17.58
CA THR A 383 3.34 15.97 -18.27
C THR A 383 2.26 15.70 -17.25
N VAL A 384 1.10 16.32 -17.41
CA VAL A 384 -0.12 16.02 -16.63
C VAL A 384 -1.04 15.23 -17.54
N LYS A 385 -1.39 14.03 -17.12
CA LYS A 385 -2.26 13.12 -17.89
C LYS A 385 -3.20 12.37 -16.94
N ASN A 386 -4.50 12.50 -17.18
CA ASN A 386 -5.54 11.87 -16.37
C ASN A 386 -5.35 12.16 -14.87
N GLY A 387 -5.04 13.41 -14.53
CA GLY A 387 -4.82 13.81 -13.16
C GLY A 387 -3.46 13.45 -12.54
N VAL A 388 -2.63 12.67 -13.21
CA VAL A 388 -1.31 12.23 -12.71
C VAL A 388 -0.21 13.06 -13.36
N TYR A 389 0.79 13.41 -12.55
CA TYR A 389 1.95 14.21 -12.94
C TYR A 389 3.16 13.32 -13.19
N TYR A 390 3.87 13.60 -14.28
CA TYR A 390 5.11 12.90 -14.65
C TYR A 390 6.18 13.92 -14.99
N LEU A 391 7.38 13.74 -14.43
CA LEU A 391 8.56 14.54 -14.77
C LEU A 391 9.48 13.71 -15.65
N THR A 392 9.86 14.24 -16.81
CA THR A 392 10.92 13.64 -17.63
C THR A 392 12.18 14.47 -17.48
N LEU A 393 13.24 13.82 -16.99
CA LEU A 393 14.58 14.38 -16.83
C LEU A 393 15.46 13.95 -17.98
N ASP A 394 16.25 14.89 -18.51
CA ASP A 394 17.30 14.66 -19.51
C ASP A 394 18.65 14.70 -18.80
N PHE A 395 19.48 13.66 -18.96
CA PHE A 395 20.73 13.50 -18.23
C PHE A 395 21.92 13.96 -19.03
N ASN A 396 22.73 14.81 -18.40
CA ASN A 396 23.99 15.29 -18.89
C ASN A 396 25.18 14.53 -18.30
N SER A 397 26.35 14.68 -18.89
CA SER A 397 27.55 14.14 -18.26
C SER A 397 27.92 14.92 -17.00
N LEU A 398 28.43 14.20 -16.02
CA LEU A 398 29.03 14.73 -14.81
C LEU A 398 30.56 14.68 -14.94
N THR A 399 31.23 15.80 -14.71
CA THR A 399 32.70 15.87 -14.75
C THR A 399 33.24 16.15 -13.35
N ILE A 400 34.12 15.29 -12.84
CA ILE A 400 34.80 15.45 -11.55
C ILE A 400 36.31 15.39 -11.82
N GLY A 401 36.97 16.53 -11.79
CA GLY A 401 38.38 16.65 -12.21
C GLY A 401 38.55 16.30 -13.68
N SER A 402 39.29 15.24 -13.97
CA SER A 402 39.49 14.71 -15.33
C SER A 402 38.55 13.55 -15.67
N LEU A 403 37.72 13.11 -14.74
CA LEU A 403 36.82 12.00 -14.93
C LEU A 403 35.46 12.50 -15.43
N LYS A 404 34.96 11.87 -16.49
CA LYS A 404 33.62 12.10 -17.05
C LYS A 404 32.76 10.85 -16.89
N GLY A 405 31.53 10.99 -16.47
CA GLY A 405 30.58 9.90 -16.34
C GLY A 405 29.14 10.42 -16.30
N TYR A 406 28.21 9.55 -16.02
CA TYR A 406 26.79 9.85 -15.98
C TYR A 406 26.17 9.26 -14.71
N LEU A 407 24.95 9.68 -14.38
CA LEU A 407 24.14 8.95 -13.41
C LEU A 407 23.78 7.60 -14.03
N SER A 408 23.97 6.49 -13.30
CA SER A 408 23.60 5.16 -13.82
C SER A 408 22.30 4.62 -13.24
N LYS A 409 21.86 5.14 -12.09
CA LYS A 409 20.57 4.79 -11.52
C LYS A 409 19.91 6.02 -10.89
N LEU A 410 18.62 6.14 -11.12
CA LEU A 410 17.72 7.05 -10.44
C LEU A 410 16.53 6.24 -9.91
N ARG A 411 16.13 6.51 -8.69
CA ARG A 411 14.93 5.96 -8.05
C ARG A 411 14.18 7.09 -7.36
N TYR A 412 12.89 6.95 -7.19
CA TYR A 412 12.09 7.90 -6.41
C TYR A 412 11.46 7.21 -5.20
N TYR A 413 11.20 7.97 -4.15
CA TYR A 413 10.44 7.47 -3.01
C TYR A 413 8.94 7.55 -3.32
N ASP A 414 8.24 6.48 -3.01
CA ASP A 414 6.78 6.37 -3.21
C ASP A 414 6.00 7.18 -2.17
N THR A 415 4.70 7.32 -2.41
CA THR A 415 3.73 7.94 -1.51
C THR A 415 3.87 7.39 -0.08
N GLY A 416 3.79 8.28 0.89
CA GLY A 416 3.99 7.95 2.30
C GLY A 416 5.45 8.04 2.76
N TYR A 417 6.37 8.52 1.90
CA TYR A 417 7.73 8.79 2.34
C TYR A 417 7.77 9.80 3.49
N LYS A 418 8.80 9.72 4.31
CA LYS A 418 9.00 10.61 5.44
C LYS A 418 10.46 11.05 5.52
N PRO A 419 10.74 12.35 5.78
CA PRO A 419 12.08 12.77 6.07
C PRO A 419 12.50 12.28 7.48
N ASP A 420 13.73 11.77 7.60
CA ASP A 420 14.33 11.48 8.90
C ASP A 420 14.75 12.77 9.63
N THR A 421 15.40 12.64 10.78
CA THR A 421 15.88 13.79 11.58
C THR A 421 16.94 14.63 10.86
N GLN A 422 17.62 14.07 9.87
CA GLN A 422 18.61 14.75 9.02
C GLN A 422 18.03 15.23 7.70
N ALA A 423 16.70 15.11 7.53
CA ALA A 423 15.94 15.38 6.32
C ALA A 423 16.22 14.41 5.14
N ASN A 424 16.88 13.26 5.37
CA ASN A 424 16.97 12.27 4.33
C ASN A 424 15.58 11.65 4.08
N PRO A 425 15.18 11.49 2.82
CA PRO A 425 13.94 10.78 2.51
C PRO A 425 14.07 9.31 2.90
N THR A 426 13.03 8.77 3.51
CA THR A 426 12.88 7.36 3.90
C THR A 426 11.55 6.82 3.43
N GLY A 427 11.48 5.54 3.10
CA GLY A 427 10.26 4.91 2.62
C GLY A 427 10.56 3.89 1.51
N ILE A 428 9.52 3.55 0.76
CA ILE A 428 9.61 2.58 -0.34
C ILE A 428 10.25 3.28 -1.55
N LEU A 429 11.26 2.64 -2.14
CA LEU A 429 11.92 3.12 -3.35
C LEU A 429 11.35 2.42 -4.58
N LYS A 430 10.99 3.22 -5.58
CA LYS A 430 10.52 2.78 -6.90
C LYS A 430 11.56 3.09 -7.97
N ASP A 431 11.63 2.22 -8.96
CA ASP A 431 12.44 2.46 -10.13
C ASP A 431 11.74 3.43 -11.09
N VAL A 432 12.52 4.26 -11.77
CA VAL A 432 12.03 5.18 -12.81
C VAL A 432 11.80 4.44 -14.13
N THR A 433 10.97 4.99 -15.00
CA THR A 433 10.90 4.53 -16.39
C THR A 433 12.09 5.11 -17.17
N ILE A 434 12.86 4.24 -17.82
CA ILE A 434 13.96 4.68 -18.70
C ILE A 434 13.40 4.83 -20.11
N ASP A 435 13.37 6.07 -20.61
CA ASP A 435 12.84 6.38 -21.93
C ASP A 435 13.90 6.29 -23.02
N ASP A 436 15.17 6.61 -22.69
CA ASP A 436 16.29 6.57 -23.62
C ASP A 436 17.62 6.34 -22.89
N TYR A 437 18.66 5.94 -23.62
CA TYR A 437 20.00 5.65 -23.12
C TYR A 437 21.06 6.53 -23.77
N GLN A 438 22.12 6.83 -23.02
CA GLN A 438 23.33 7.46 -23.56
C GLN A 438 23.98 6.54 -24.61
N THR A 439 24.34 7.12 -25.75
CA THR A 439 24.97 6.36 -26.86
C THR A 439 26.21 7.07 -27.41
N TYR A 440 27.16 6.28 -27.87
CA TYR A 440 28.27 6.75 -28.71
C TYR A 440 27.76 7.24 -30.07
N THR A 441 28.65 7.82 -30.88
CA THR A 441 28.33 8.28 -32.23
C THR A 441 27.87 7.16 -33.18
N ASP A 442 28.28 5.93 -32.92
CA ASP A 442 27.89 4.73 -33.65
C ASP A 442 26.59 4.08 -33.16
N GLY A 443 25.92 4.68 -32.15
CA GLY A 443 24.66 4.21 -31.59
C GLY A 443 24.79 3.11 -30.52
N VAL A 444 26.01 2.67 -30.21
CA VAL A 444 26.25 1.71 -29.11
C VAL A 444 26.00 2.42 -27.77
N LYS A 445 25.34 1.76 -26.85
CA LYS A 445 25.06 2.31 -25.51
C LYS A 445 26.35 2.51 -24.71
N LEU A 446 26.40 3.61 -23.96
CA LEU A 446 27.42 3.80 -22.94
C LEU A 446 27.05 3.01 -21.70
N THR A 447 28.04 2.36 -21.09
CA THR A 447 27.87 1.60 -19.85
C THR A 447 28.82 2.13 -18.77
N ASP A 448 28.43 1.98 -17.52
CA ASP A 448 29.31 2.22 -16.39
C ASP A 448 30.36 1.09 -16.22
N THR A 449 31.24 1.26 -15.26
CA THR A 449 32.29 0.27 -14.93
C THR A 449 31.74 -1.06 -14.40
N LEU A 450 30.45 -1.09 -14.05
CA LEU A 450 29.74 -2.28 -13.57
C LEU A 450 28.94 -2.96 -14.68
N GLY A 451 28.98 -2.43 -15.92
CA GLY A 451 28.23 -2.94 -17.06
C GLY A 451 26.77 -2.50 -17.12
N THR A 452 26.38 -1.47 -16.35
CA THR A 452 25.03 -0.91 -16.38
C THR A 452 24.96 0.17 -17.47
N ASP A 453 23.94 0.10 -18.34
CA ASP A 453 23.69 1.14 -19.34
C ASP A 453 23.35 2.46 -18.67
N TYR A 454 23.97 3.55 -19.13
CA TYR A 454 23.64 4.88 -18.65
C TYR A 454 22.33 5.37 -19.25
N PRO A 455 21.31 5.71 -18.44
CA PRO A 455 20.11 6.37 -18.96
C PRO A 455 20.42 7.76 -19.50
N ASN A 456 19.72 8.14 -20.57
CA ASN A 456 19.73 9.50 -21.11
C ASN A 456 18.48 10.25 -20.67
N LYS A 457 17.30 9.63 -20.81
CA LYS A 457 16.03 10.20 -20.38
C LYS A 457 15.30 9.24 -19.46
N VAL A 458 14.75 9.79 -18.40
CA VAL A 458 13.94 9.02 -17.44
C VAL A 458 12.67 9.77 -17.10
N THR A 459 11.59 9.01 -16.90
CA THR A 459 10.32 9.55 -16.43
C THR A 459 10.02 9.06 -15.03
N ILE A 460 9.66 10.00 -14.14
CA ILE A 460 9.32 9.83 -12.74
C ILE A 460 7.85 10.19 -12.57
N LYS A 461 7.09 9.36 -11.85
CA LYS A 461 5.77 9.77 -11.35
C LYS A 461 5.94 10.72 -10.17
N VAL A 462 5.19 11.81 -10.17
CA VAL A 462 5.16 12.75 -9.04
C VAL A 462 4.18 12.22 -7.99
N ILE A 463 4.67 12.08 -6.77
CA ILE A 463 3.87 11.63 -5.64
C ILE A 463 3.00 12.77 -5.06
N PRO A 464 1.89 12.46 -4.39
CA PRO A 464 1.03 13.47 -3.77
C PRO A 464 1.77 14.48 -2.90
N GLU A 465 2.74 14.04 -2.10
CA GLU A 465 3.51 14.89 -1.19
C GLU A 465 4.32 15.99 -1.89
N ALA A 466 4.60 15.84 -3.19
CA ALA A 466 5.25 16.88 -3.97
C ALA A 466 4.29 17.99 -4.45
N LEU A 467 2.97 17.82 -4.25
CA LEU A 467 1.97 18.79 -4.70
C LEU A 467 1.58 19.81 -3.63
N TYR A 468 1.99 19.63 -2.37
CA TYR A 468 1.62 20.51 -1.26
C TYR A 468 2.74 20.65 -0.23
N ASP A 469 2.64 21.68 0.61
CA ASP A 469 3.56 21.88 1.73
C ASP A 469 3.18 20.97 2.90
N PHE A 470 4.13 20.26 3.46
CA PHE A 470 3.89 19.45 4.66
C PHE A 470 5.06 19.49 5.64
N SER A 471 4.79 19.15 6.89
CA SER A 471 5.79 19.09 7.95
C SER A 471 5.84 17.71 8.58
N TYR A 472 7.03 17.17 8.75
CA TYR A 472 7.26 15.93 9.46
C TYR A 472 8.59 15.98 10.23
N ASN A 473 8.63 15.53 11.49
CA ASN A 473 9.84 15.56 12.35
C ASN A 473 10.51 16.96 12.40
N ASN A 474 9.73 18.03 12.48
CA ASN A 474 10.19 19.43 12.45
C ASN A 474 10.95 19.80 11.15
N LYS A 475 10.72 19.06 10.08
CA LYS A 475 11.21 19.38 8.72
C LYS A 475 10.03 19.86 7.89
N ASN A 476 10.15 21.05 7.32
CA ASN A 476 9.17 21.60 6.40
C ASN A 476 9.61 21.26 4.98
N ILE A 477 8.78 20.53 4.28
CA ILE A 477 8.97 20.16 2.87
C ILE A 477 7.95 20.97 2.07
N SER A 478 8.45 21.80 1.18
CA SER A 478 7.56 22.61 0.34
C SER A 478 7.13 21.88 -0.92
N ALA A 479 5.99 22.25 -1.47
CA ALA A 479 5.51 21.81 -2.77
C ALA A 479 6.62 21.92 -3.84
N GLY A 480 6.58 21.06 -4.84
CA GLY A 480 7.62 20.95 -5.86
C GLY A 480 8.87 20.21 -5.42
N THR A 481 8.88 19.60 -4.24
CA THR A 481 10.03 18.82 -3.75
C THR A 481 9.78 17.32 -3.99
N VAL A 482 10.58 16.71 -4.89
CA VAL A 482 10.47 15.29 -5.24
C VAL A 482 11.61 14.50 -4.59
N PRO A 483 11.34 13.54 -3.70
CA PRO A 483 12.37 12.76 -3.02
C PRO A 483 12.94 11.68 -3.93
N LEU A 484 14.26 11.67 -4.10
CA LEU A 484 14.97 10.80 -5.03
C LEU A 484 16.18 10.12 -4.38
N GLN A 485 16.64 9.06 -5.02
CA GLN A 485 17.93 8.43 -4.77
C GLN A 485 18.68 8.29 -6.08
N VAL A 486 19.91 8.79 -6.12
CA VAL A 486 20.80 8.69 -7.28
C VAL A 486 21.93 7.71 -7.00
N PHE A 487 22.46 7.09 -8.06
CA PHE A 487 23.72 6.37 -8.02
C PHE A 487 24.71 6.97 -9.02
N VAL A 488 25.85 7.40 -8.50
CA VAL A 488 26.93 8.06 -9.24
C VAL A 488 28.15 7.14 -9.28
N PRO A 489 28.40 6.41 -10.38
CA PRO A 489 29.49 5.44 -10.48
C PRO A 489 30.88 6.01 -10.22
N ILE A 490 31.14 7.26 -10.63
CA ILE A 490 32.43 7.92 -10.38
C ILE A 490 32.69 8.09 -8.89
N MET A 491 31.67 8.47 -8.11
CA MET A 491 31.81 8.58 -6.64
C MET A 491 32.08 7.22 -6.00
N GLU A 492 31.38 6.19 -6.45
CA GLU A 492 31.60 4.82 -6.00
C GLU A 492 33.03 4.33 -6.32
N ALA A 493 33.56 4.70 -7.48
CA ALA A 493 34.93 4.37 -7.89
C ALA A 493 36.02 5.11 -7.07
N ILE A 494 35.73 6.36 -6.66
CA ILE A 494 36.66 7.16 -5.81
C ILE A 494 36.62 6.63 -4.37
N THR A 495 35.43 6.38 -3.83
CA THR A 495 35.25 5.89 -2.46
C THR A 495 34.07 4.93 -2.44
N LYS A 496 34.34 3.65 -2.17
CA LYS A 496 33.32 2.61 -2.12
C LYS A 496 32.24 2.95 -1.07
N GLY A 497 30.97 2.79 -1.47
CA GLY A 497 29.80 3.08 -0.62
C GLY A 497 29.32 4.53 -0.67
N THR A 498 29.96 5.42 -1.46
CA THR A 498 29.54 6.82 -1.58
C THR A 498 28.76 7.10 -2.87
N GLY A 499 28.60 6.11 -3.75
CA GLY A 499 27.91 6.29 -5.02
C GLY A 499 26.39 6.50 -4.86
N THR A 500 25.76 5.87 -3.87
CA THR A 500 24.33 6.00 -3.60
C THR A 500 24.07 7.18 -2.68
N GLN A 501 23.27 8.14 -3.14
CA GLN A 501 22.97 9.37 -2.39
C GLN A 501 21.47 9.67 -2.40
N PRO A 502 20.88 10.01 -1.25
CA PRO A 502 19.56 10.61 -1.19
C PRO A 502 19.64 12.06 -1.67
N VAL A 503 18.71 12.47 -2.49
CA VAL A 503 18.61 13.86 -3.00
C VAL A 503 17.15 14.27 -3.13
N TYR A 504 16.90 15.56 -3.23
CA TYR A 504 15.63 16.12 -3.61
C TYR A 504 15.76 16.83 -4.96
N LEU A 505 14.85 16.55 -5.87
CA LEU A 505 14.62 17.43 -7.01
C LEU A 505 13.70 18.55 -6.56
N LYS A 506 14.21 19.77 -6.49
CA LYS A 506 13.46 20.96 -6.12
C LYS A 506 13.02 21.70 -7.37
N LEU A 507 11.72 21.71 -7.64
CA LEU A 507 11.11 22.44 -8.75
C LEU A 507 10.89 23.92 -8.36
N ASP A 508 11.14 24.83 -9.27
CA ASP A 508 10.73 26.22 -9.15
C ASP A 508 9.33 26.39 -9.77
N LEU A 509 8.31 26.32 -8.93
CA LEU A 509 6.92 26.36 -9.34
C LEU A 509 6.53 27.67 -10.05
N SER A 510 7.29 28.75 -9.84
CA SER A 510 7.06 30.04 -10.51
C SER A 510 7.39 30.01 -12.01
N THR A 511 8.16 29.01 -12.46
CA THR A 511 8.61 28.86 -13.85
C THR A 511 7.71 27.94 -14.67
N VAL A 512 6.65 27.39 -14.09
CA VAL A 512 5.73 26.48 -14.77
C VAL A 512 5.06 27.22 -15.93
N THR A 513 5.27 26.72 -17.14
CA THR A 513 4.69 27.30 -18.36
C THR A 513 4.22 26.20 -19.30
N ALA A 514 3.03 26.36 -19.87
CA ALA A 514 2.52 25.43 -20.87
C ALA A 514 3.42 25.44 -22.13
N THR A 515 3.68 24.27 -22.69
CA THR A 515 4.53 24.09 -23.86
C THR A 515 4.10 22.83 -24.65
N THR A 516 4.94 22.40 -25.60
CA THR A 516 4.73 21.17 -26.36
C THR A 516 5.73 20.08 -25.97
N ALA A 517 5.41 18.83 -26.29
CA ALA A 517 6.29 17.69 -26.00
C ALA A 517 7.68 17.79 -26.68
N ASP A 518 7.76 18.53 -27.78
CA ASP A 518 8.93 18.68 -28.62
C ASP A 518 9.73 19.98 -28.33
N ASP A 519 9.44 20.65 -27.20
CA ASP A 519 10.17 21.85 -26.81
C ASP A 519 11.68 21.56 -26.76
N ALA A 520 12.47 22.32 -27.54
CA ALA A 520 13.90 22.13 -27.63
C ALA A 520 14.65 22.28 -26.30
N ALA A 521 14.05 22.99 -25.33
CA ALA A 521 14.62 23.14 -23.99
C ALA A 521 14.75 21.82 -23.23
N PHE A 522 13.98 20.77 -23.60
CA PHE A 522 14.07 19.45 -22.99
C PHE A 522 15.20 18.57 -23.51
N ASN A 523 15.96 19.07 -24.50
CA ASN A 523 17.05 18.33 -25.11
C ASN A 523 18.32 19.13 -24.98
N GLU A 524 19.15 18.80 -24.03
CA GLU A 524 20.50 19.36 -23.95
C GLU A 524 21.43 18.50 -24.81
N THR A 525 21.90 19.06 -25.91
CA THR A 525 22.70 18.33 -26.87
C THR A 525 24.17 18.34 -26.44
N GLU A 526 24.56 17.37 -25.61
CA GLU A 526 25.99 17.07 -25.50
C GLU A 526 26.50 16.38 -26.77
N ALA A 527 27.68 16.77 -27.23
CA ALA A 527 28.33 16.09 -28.34
C ALA A 527 28.62 14.62 -27.96
N LYS A 528 28.04 13.68 -28.71
CA LYS A 528 28.30 12.26 -28.50
C LYS A 528 29.78 11.94 -28.64
N GLN A 529 30.28 11.08 -27.77
CA GLN A 529 31.65 10.60 -27.80
C GLN A 529 31.81 9.55 -28.90
N ALA A 530 33.02 9.48 -29.51
CA ALA A 530 33.37 8.37 -30.39
C ALA A 530 33.51 7.09 -29.55
N ASN A 531 33.03 5.97 -30.07
CA ASN A 531 33.17 4.69 -29.40
C ASN A 531 34.65 4.24 -29.41
N PRO A 532 35.34 4.14 -28.28
CA PRO A 532 36.74 3.74 -28.23
C PRO A 532 36.98 2.30 -28.69
N ASN A 533 35.92 1.49 -28.72
CA ASN A 533 35.97 0.09 -29.14
C ASN A 533 35.44 -0.12 -30.56
N ALA A 534 35.05 0.92 -31.27
CA ALA A 534 34.64 0.82 -32.67
C ALA A 534 35.82 0.27 -33.49
N SER A 535 35.63 -0.91 -34.09
CA SER A 535 36.59 -1.44 -35.05
C SER A 535 36.75 -0.41 -36.20
N ALA A 536 37.97 0.09 -36.43
CA ALA A 536 38.23 1.01 -37.53
C ALA A 536 37.68 0.37 -38.82
N ALA A 537 36.70 1.01 -39.44
CA ALA A 537 36.30 0.63 -40.79
C ALA A 537 37.54 0.63 -41.67
N PRO A 538 37.75 -0.37 -42.53
CA PRO A 538 38.89 -0.36 -43.45
C PRO A 538 38.79 0.91 -44.28
N ASP A 539 39.87 1.67 -44.21
CA ASP A 539 40.04 2.93 -44.89
C ASP A 539 39.81 2.77 -46.40
N SER A 540 38.67 3.16 -46.91
CA SER A 540 38.36 3.19 -48.34
C SER A 540 38.84 4.51 -48.92
N SER A 541 40.13 4.78 -48.84
CA SER A 541 40.76 5.92 -49.53
C SER A 541 42.07 5.54 -50.13
N ALA A 542 41.98 4.93 -51.31
CA ALA A 542 43.02 5.05 -52.33
C ALA A 542 42.33 5.04 -53.68
N ALA A 543 41.97 6.22 -54.14
CA ALA A 543 41.71 6.41 -55.57
C ALA A 543 43.00 6.17 -56.33
N PRO A 544 43.05 5.30 -57.36
CA PRO A 544 44.26 5.19 -58.18
C PRO A 544 44.37 6.39 -59.12
N GLY A 545 45.51 7.08 -58.99
CA GLY A 545 45.92 8.09 -59.95
C GLY A 545 46.13 7.48 -61.33
N THR A 546 45.63 8.17 -62.31
CA THR A 546 45.91 8.08 -63.73
C THR A 546 47.41 8.05 -64.03
N SER A 547 47.91 7.03 -64.76
CA SER A 547 49.02 7.27 -65.73
C SER A 547 49.21 6.07 -66.66
N LEU A 548 48.98 6.36 -67.94
CA LEU A 548 49.73 5.99 -69.16
C LEU A 548 49.94 4.49 -69.49
N SER A 549 49.30 4.10 -70.60
CA SER A 549 49.77 3.04 -71.52
C SER A 549 51.18 3.30 -72.04
N PRO A 550 51.98 2.27 -72.48
CA PRO A 550 51.70 1.63 -73.72
C PRO A 550 52.12 0.13 -73.94
N THR A 551 51.53 -0.39 -75.01
CA THR A 551 51.95 -1.36 -76.01
C THR A 551 52.46 -2.79 -75.71
N ASP A 552 51.70 -3.65 -76.34
CA ASP A 552 52.02 -4.88 -77.15
C ASP A 552 52.95 -5.97 -76.61
N THR A 553 52.48 -7.12 -76.56
CA THR A 553 52.51 -8.25 -77.57
C THR A 553 52.31 -9.66 -76.95
N ALA A 554 51.61 -10.43 -77.74
CA ALA A 554 51.66 -11.87 -77.82
C ALA A 554 50.80 -12.79 -76.88
N LYS A 555 49.76 -13.28 -77.48
CA LYS A 555 49.05 -14.56 -77.32
C LYS A 555 49.99 -15.76 -77.69
N PRO A 556 49.72 -17.09 -77.46
CA PRO A 556 48.46 -17.78 -77.08
C PRO A 556 48.61 -19.02 -76.16
N GLY A 557 47.47 -19.61 -75.84
CA GLY A 557 47.37 -21.04 -75.48
C GLY A 557 46.25 -21.32 -74.45
N ALA A 558 45.16 -21.52 -74.90
CA ALA A 558 44.21 -22.63 -75.01
C ALA A 558 43.98 -23.52 -73.75
N SER A 559 42.71 -23.61 -73.44
CA SER A 559 41.91 -24.86 -73.16
C SER A 559 41.82 -25.22 -71.66
N GLN A 560 40.72 -25.44 -71.06
CA GLN A 560 39.41 -26.05 -71.28
C GLN A 560 38.51 -25.87 -70.00
N THR A 561 37.29 -25.57 -70.21
CA THR A 561 36.13 -25.92 -69.34
C THR A 561 35.83 -27.44 -69.52
N PRO A 562 34.90 -28.07 -68.80
CA PRO A 562 33.82 -27.67 -67.95
C PRO A 562 33.53 -28.63 -66.74
N GLY A 563 32.47 -28.32 -65.97
CA GLY A 563 31.83 -29.32 -65.12
C GLY A 563 30.95 -28.76 -64.04
N THR A 564 29.79 -28.52 -64.46
CA THR A 564 28.42 -28.61 -63.86
C THR A 564 28.21 -29.37 -62.55
N SER A 565 27.25 -28.88 -61.85
CA SER A 565 26.14 -29.58 -61.17
C SER A 565 26.35 -29.96 -59.70
N SER A 566 25.57 -29.56 -58.83
CA SER A 566 24.20 -29.80 -58.41
C SER A 566 24.07 -29.73 -56.86
N SER A 567 23.11 -29.01 -56.39
CA SER A 567 22.51 -29.25 -55.07
C SER A 567 21.86 -30.64 -55.01
N PRO A 568 21.69 -31.27 -53.86
CA PRO A 568 20.40 -31.11 -53.18
C PRO A 568 20.41 -31.25 -51.65
N ILE A 569 19.41 -30.59 -51.03
CA ILE A 569 18.39 -31.06 -50.08
C ILE A 569 18.76 -32.22 -49.14
N GLY A 570 18.51 -32.03 -47.85
CA GLY A 570 18.37 -33.15 -46.91
C GLY A 570 18.21 -32.75 -45.45
N THR A 571 16.98 -32.60 -45.06
CA THR A 571 16.43 -32.75 -43.72
C THR A 571 17.06 -33.88 -42.91
N ALA A 572 17.24 -33.67 -41.60
CA ALA A 572 16.76 -34.57 -40.54
C ALA A 572 17.19 -34.10 -39.13
N LYS A 573 16.21 -33.94 -38.27
CA LYS A 573 16.30 -34.18 -36.84
C LYS A 573 16.27 -35.71 -36.63
N PRO A 574 16.97 -36.32 -35.69
CA PRO A 574 16.51 -36.58 -34.35
C PRO A 574 17.67 -36.62 -33.33
N GLY A 575 17.45 -36.64 -32.06
CA GLY A 575 16.89 -37.56 -31.18
C GLY A 575 17.45 -37.36 -29.77
N ALA A 576 16.59 -37.58 -28.82
CA ALA A 576 16.82 -37.67 -27.40
C ALA A 576 17.75 -38.83 -27.00
N SER A 577 18.39 -38.69 -25.87
CA SER A 577 18.81 -39.74 -24.94
C SER A 577 19.98 -39.22 -24.09
N THR A 578 20.12 -39.35 -22.85
CA THR A 578 19.59 -40.12 -21.72
C THR A 578 20.29 -39.57 -20.48
N ALA A 579 19.58 -39.54 -19.40
CA ALA A 579 20.15 -39.35 -18.08
C ALA A 579 21.05 -40.54 -17.70
N PRO A 580 21.96 -40.38 -16.79
CA PRO A 580 22.17 -41.43 -15.80
C PRO A 580 21.90 -40.95 -14.35
N THR A 581 21.24 -41.87 -13.71
CA THR A 581 20.92 -42.04 -12.33
C THR A 581 22.15 -42.18 -11.42
N ASP A 582 21.95 -41.66 -10.21
CA ASP A 582 22.19 -42.31 -8.93
C ASP A 582 23.57 -42.30 -8.26
N THR A 583 23.46 -42.04 -7.05
CA THR A 583 24.07 -42.49 -5.78
C THR A 583 24.94 -41.43 -5.11
N THR A 584 24.71 -40.99 -3.93
CA THR A 584 24.55 -41.59 -2.61
C THR A 584 24.45 -40.48 -1.55
N LYS A 585 23.48 -40.64 -0.67
CA LYS A 585 23.49 -40.02 0.67
C LYS A 585 24.44 -40.82 1.57
N PRO A 586 25.23 -40.22 2.48
CA PRO A 586 24.90 -40.23 3.89
C PRO A 586 25.37 -38.96 4.59
N GLY A 587 24.81 -38.55 5.68
CA GLY A 587 24.83 -38.95 7.02
C GLY A 587 24.58 -37.76 7.92
N THR A 588 23.65 -37.90 8.80
CA THR A 588 23.39 -37.15 10.03
C THR A 588 24.63 -36.96 10.87
N THR A 589 24.84 -35.74 11.40
CA THR A 589 25.48 -35.58 12.72
C THR A 589 25.07 -34.25 13.38
N THR A 590 24.31 -34.38 14.44
CA THR A 590 24.33 -33.81 15.77
C THR A 590 24.79 -32.36 15.97
N ALA A 591 23.90 -31.64 16.64
CA ALA A 591 24.15 -30.39 17.36
C ALA A 591 25.25 -30.58 18.44
N PRO A 592 25.90 -29.50 18.83
CA PRO A 592 26.32 -29.38 20.23
C PRO A 592 25.68 -28.18 20.92
N THR A 593 25.28 -28.50 22.12
CA THR A 593 24.86 -27.68 23.24
C THR A 593 25.95 -26.77 23.77
N ASP A 594 25.47 -25.64 24.30
CA ASP A 594 25.95 -24.90 25.48
C ASP A 594 27.43 -24.55 25.63
N THR A 595 27.73 -23.30 25.85
CA THR A 595 28.21 -22.82 27.16
C THR A 595 28.61 -21.32 27.15
N ALA A 596 28.15 -20.68 28.24
CA ALA A 596 28.84 -19.65 29.02
C ALA A 596 28.73 -18.16 28.63
N LYS A 597 27.90 -17.51 29.43
CA LYS A 597 28.00 -16.14 29.91
C LYS A 597 29.37 -15.88 30.59
N PRO A 598 29.92 -14.69 30.54
CA PRO A 598 30.49 -14.10 31.71
C PRO A 598 29.82 -12.78 32.11
N ASP A 599 29.76 -12.73 33.39
CA ASP A 599 29.27 -11.71 34.30
C ASP A 599 30.28 -10.56 34.42
N ASN A 600 29.72 -9.45 34.85
CA ASN A 600 30.23 -8.45 35.79
C ASN A 600 30.87 -7.15 35.31
N SER A 601 30.22 -6.16 35.75
CA SER A 601 30.49 -5.06 36.71
C SER A 601 30.72 -3.67 36.15
N GLU A 602 29.85 -2.77 36.71
CA GLU A 602 30.13 -1.42 37.25
C GLU A 602 30.55 -0.34 36.24
N GLU A 603 30.06 0.85 36.26
CA GLU A 603 29.77 1.82 37.32
C GLU A 603 28.92 2.97 36.77
N THR A 604 28.04 3.46 37.60
CA THR A 604 27.47 4.78 37.82
C THR A 604 27.90 5.95 36.92
N ASP A 605 26.94 6.68 36.37
CA ASP A 605 26.83 8.11 36.61
C ASP A 605 25.44 8.66 36.23
N THR A 606 24.79 9.21 37.23
CA THR A 606 23.58 10.02 37.14
C THR A 606 23.98 11.50 37.04
N PRO A 607 23.33 12.32 36.22
CA PRO A 607 23.10 13.68 36.60
C PRO A 607 21.61 14.08 36.56
N ALA A 608 21.20 14.50 37.72
CA ALA A 608 20.32 15.57 38.18
C ALA A 608 19.28 16.17 37.20
N ASN A 609 18.06 16.04 37.66
CA ASN A 609 16.87 16.80 37.33
C ASN A 609 16.93 18.26 37.81
N PRO A 610 16.51 19.27 37.08
CA PRO A 610 16.13 20.53 37.68
C PRO A 610 14.60 20.70 37.73
N GLU A 611 14.16 21.12 38.91
CA GLU A 611 12.84 21.49 39.35
C GLU A 611 12.17 22.60 38.52
N PRO A 612 10.83 22.70 38.58
CA PRO A 612 10.05 23.73 37.89
C PRO A 612 9.92 25.02 38.72
N THR A 613 10.12 26.14 38.09
CA THR A 613 9.79 27.45 38.66
C THR A 613 8.39 27.90 38.26
N ASN A 614 7.69 28.34 39.29
CA ASN A 614 6.34 28.91 39.37
C ASN A 614 6.05 30.09 38.44
N SER A 615 4.76 30.14 38.08
CA SER A 615 4.01 31.30 37.60
C SER A 615 4.12 32.54 38.53
N PRO A 616 3.73 33.77 38.05
CA PRO A 616 2.31 34.15 38.13
C PRO A 616 1.85 35.17 37.06
N LYS A 617 0.68 35.06 36.65
CA LYS A 617 -0.53 35.88 36.56
C LYS A 617 -1.35 35.53 35.34
#